data_a324c74769f90c77355bf0996812f9ce
#
_entry.id   a324c74769f90c77355bf0996812f9ce
#
_cell.length_a   1.000
_cell.length_b   1.000
_cell.length_c   1.000
_cell.angle_alpha   90.00
_cell.angle_beta   90.00
_cell.angle_gamma   90.00
#
_symmetry.space_group_name_H-M   'P 1'
#
loop_
_entity.id
_entity.type
_entity.pdbx_description
1 polymer ?
#
loop_
_entity_poly.entity_id
_entity_poly.type
_entity_poly.pdbx_seq_one_letter_code
_entity_poly.pdbx_strand_id
1 'polypeptide(L)'
;IIDNPDKKNWPRQRGFDRFFGMISGAGSLYDPRSLTLENEYVAPREGFYCTTDFTNYGVQYIEEHSSENPFFLYLAYTAAHWPMHAPAEAIAKYKGYYDEGWDALRQKRYERMKEIGLIKPSWTLTPRDSFVAPWSDTIADKAWELANMEVYAAMVEEMDKGIGQIVASLERKGELENTLIFFLQDNGACAEELQWVKAQPDEKDLVPMQPGELQTQMVPTITRDGKPIKVMKEAWPGPPEGYTAYGLNWANASNTPFREYKHWVHEGGISTPLIAHWPAGISDKGVFRTTPTHLIDIMATCVAVGGGDYPDTYNGQTIQPMEGKSLLPVFAADQLDREAIYWEHEGNRAVRMGKWKLISKASKKRSFLWDKVDELALSDWELYDMEEDRTETQNIAATHPDLVSQMADMWLAWGKRTGIVPRPPR
;
A
#
# COMPACT_ATOMS: atom_id res chain seq x y z
N ILE A 1 7.25 16.27 -10.85
CA ILE A 1 6.57 15.51 -11.93
C ILE A 1 5.45 16.36 -12.53
N ILE A 2 4.63 17.03 -11.69
CA ILE A 2 3.47 17.81 -12.12
C ILE A 2 3.88 19.05 -12.94
N ASP A 3 4.95 19.72 -12.52
CA ASP A 3 5.43 20.95 -13.14
C ASP A 3 6.38 20.69 -14.35
N ASN A 4 6.64 19.44 -14.68
CA ASN A 4 7.49 19.09 -15.80
C ASN A 4 6.65 18.94 -17.08
N PRO A 5 6.81 19.82 -18.07
CA PRO A 5 6.11 19.71 -19.36
C PRO A 5 6.49 18.46 -20.15
N ASP A 6 7.59 17.81 -19.79
CA ASP A 6 8.03 16.55 -20.37
C ASP A 6 7.26 15.36 -19.79
N LYS A 7 6.20 14.96 -20.48
CA LYS A 7 5.31 13.85 -20.11
C LYS A 7 5.94 12.46 -20.33
N LYS A 8 7.23 12.33 -20.63
CA LYS A 8 7.88 11.06 -21.03
C LYS A 8 7.77 9.93 -19.99
N ASN A 9 7.50 10.27 -18.73
CA ASN A 9 7.30 9.30 -17.65
C ASN A 9 5.82 9.02 -17.33
N TRP A 10 4.89 9.60 -18.08
CA TRP A 10 3.47 9.36 -17.91
C TRP A 10 3.06 8.00 -18.50
N PRO A 11 1.98 7.37 -18.04
CA PRO A 11 1.60 6.02 -18.45
C PRO A 11 1.50 5.82 -19.97
N ARG A 12 0.90 6.78 -20.68
CA ARG A 12 0.77 6.72 -22.16
C ARG A 12 2.10 6.66 -22.90
N GLN A 13 3.17 7.20 -22.32
CA GLN A 13 4.54 7.15 -22.87
C GLN A 13 5.34 5.95 -22.33
N ARG A 14 4.71 5.14 -21.48
CA ARG A 14 5.31 3.94 -20.84
C ARG A 14 4.61 2.64 -21.21
N GLY A 15 3.88 2.61 -22.33
CA GLY A 15 3.29 1.42 -22.90
C GLY A 15 1.81 1.20 -22.58
N PHE A 16 1.16 2.08 -21.83
CA PHE A 16 -0.28 2.01 -21.62
C PHE A 16 -1.03 2.72 -22.75
N ASP A 17 -2.02 2.07 -23.33
CA ASP A 17 -2.87 2.63 -24.39
C ASP A 17 -3.92 3.60 -23.87
N ARG A 18 -4.32 3.45 -22.61
CA ARG A 18 -5.34 4.26 -21.95
C ARG A 18 -4.88 4.64 -20.54
N PHE A 19 -5.30 5.79 -20.06
CA PHE A 19 -5.02 6.22 -18.70
C PHE A 19 -6.09 7.16 -18.16
N PHE A 20 -6.56 6.88 -16.95
CA PHE A 20 -7.29 7.82 -16.12
C PHE A 20 -6.84 7.69 -14.66
N GLY A 21 -6.44 8.79 -14.02
CA GLY A 21 -5.96 8.75 -12.64
C GLY A 21 -5.16 9.99 -12.25
N MET A 22 -4.54 9.93 -11.07
CA MET A 22 -3.68 11.01 -10.55
C MET A 22 -2.22 10.74 -10.87
N ILE A 23 -1.56 11.66 -11.58
CA ILE A 23 -0.11 11.55 -11.85
C ILE A 23 0.73 11.74 -10.57
N SER A 24 0.27 12.55 -9.63
CA SER A 24 1.01 12.84 -8.39
C SER A 24 0.88 11.76 -7.31
N GLY A 25 -0.03 10.83 -7.45
CA GLY A 25 -0.25 9.71 -6.53
C GLY A 25 -0.92 10.04 -5.19
N ALA A 26 -1.03 11.31 -4.80
CA ALA A 26 -1.64 11.72 -3.52
C ALA A 26 -2.47 13.01 -3.66
N GLY A 27 -3.56 13.10 -2.92
CA GLY A 27 -4.47 14.25 -2.93
C GLY A 27 -5.84 13.95 -2.32
N SER A 28 -6.74 14.92 -2.36
CA SER A 28 -8.14 14.72 -1.99
C SER A 28 -8.77 13.65 -2.89
N LEU A 29 -9.60 12.77 -2.32
CA LEU A 29 -10.33 11.77 -3.10
C LEU A 29 -11.55 12.35 -3.81
N TYR A 30 -11.96 13.57 -3.46
CA TYR A 30 -13.06 14.29 -4.10
C TYR A 30 -12.60 15.36 -5.10
N ASP A 31 -11.41 15.94 -4.87
CA ASP A 31 -10.83 16.99 -5.72
C ASP A 31 -9.30 16.80 -5.83
N PRO A 32 -8.85 15.75 -6.51
CA PRO A 32 -7.43 15.41 -6.59
C PRO A 32 -6.67 16.39 -7.49
N ARG A 33 -5.47 16.76 -7.05
CA ARG A 33 -4.52 17.44 -7.95
C ARG A 33 -4.04 16.46 -9.03
N SER A 34 -3.68 17.02 -10.19
CA SER A 34 -3.15 16.23 -11.32
C SER A 34 -4.05 15.10 -11.82
N LEU A 35 -5.38 15.22 -11.63
CA LEU A 35 -6.31 14.31 -12.29
C LEU A 35 -6.08 14.40 -13.81
N THR A 36 -5.88 13.25 -14.42
CA THR A 36 -5.44 13.19 -15.82
C THR A 36 -6.26 12.16 -16.57
N LEU A 37 -6.78 12.55 -17.73
CA LEU A 37 -7.35 11.66 -18.73
C LEU A 37 -6.40 11.62 -19.93
N GLU A 38 -5.91 10.42 -20.24
CA GLU A 38 -4.91 10.18 -21.27
C GLU A 38 -3.62 10.99 -20.99
N ASN A 39 -3.41 12.11 -21.64
CA ASN A 39 -2.26 12.99 -21.45
C ASN A 39 -2.63 14.43 -21.04
N GLU A 40 -3.92 14.66 -20.67
CA GLU A 40 -4.39 16.00 -20.34
C GLU A 40 -4.91 16.06 -18.91
N TYR A 41 -4.57 17.13 -18.19
CA TYR A 41 -5.15 17.41 -16.90
C TYR A 41 -6.63 17.75 -17.06
N VAL A 42 -7.45 17.19 -16.20
CA VAL A 42 -8.90 17.42 -16.20
C VAL A 42 -9.39 17.80 -14.80
N ALA A 43 -10.42 18.64 -14.75
CA ALA A 43 -11.14 18.87 -13.52
C ALA A 43 -12.07 17.69 -13.21
N PRO A 44 -12.30 17.33 -11.94
CA PRO A 44 -13.27 16.33 -11.59
C PRO A 44 -14.69 16.76 -11.98
N ARG A 45 -15.51 15.80 -12.43
CA ARG A 45 -16.95 16.03 -12.68
C ARG A 45 -17.69 16.28 -11.36
N GLU A 46 -18.92 16.76 -11.46
CA GLU A 46 -19.81 16.81 -10.29
C GLU A 46 -20.04 15.40 -9.71
N GLY A 47 -20.03 15.28 -8.38
CA GLY A 47 -20.15 14.01 -7.69
C GLY A 47 -18.95 13.05 -7.87
N PHE A 48 -17.79 13.57 -8.23
CA PHE A 48 -16.56 12.79 -8.37
C PHE A 48 -16.10 12.21 -7.03
N TYR A 49 -15.72 10.93 -7.05
CA TYR A 49 -15.00 10.25 -5.97
C TYR A 49 -14.00 9.27 -6.58
N CYS A 50 -12.72 9.41 -6.25
CA CYS A 50 -11.62 8.69 -6.89
C CYS A 50 -11.89 7.19 -7.04
N THR A 51 -12.28 6.51 -5.96
CA THR A 51 -12.48 5.05 -5.96
C THR A 51 -13.54 4.64 -6.97
N THR A 52 -14.69 5.34 -6.98
CA THR A 52 -15.79 5.05 -7.91
C THR A 52 -15.41 5.38 -9.35
N ASP A 53 -14.80 6.56 -9.57
CA ASP A 53 -14.48 6.98 -10.94
C ASP A 53 -13.33 6.16 -11.54
N PHE A 54 -12.33 5.76 -10.77
CA PHE A 54 -11.29 4.85 -11.24
C PHE A 54 -11.86 3.48 -11.61
N THR A 55 -12.79 2.97 -10.80
CA THR A 55 -13.53 1.74 -11.13
C THR A 55 -14.30 1.87 -12.43
N ASN A 56 -15.07 2.97 -12.60
CA ASN A 56 -15.88 3.18 -13.79
C ASN A 56 -15.04 3.22 -15.06
N TYR A 57 -13.87 3.89 -15.04
CA TYR A 57 -12.93 3.86 -16.16
C TYR A 57 -12.33 2.48 -16.38
N GLY A 58 -12.00 1.73 -15.32
CA GLY A 58 -11.55 0.35 -15.42
C GLY A 58 -12.58 -0.55 -16.09
N VAL A 59 -13.85 -0.47 -15.67
CA VAL A 59 -14.98 -1.18 -16.32
C VAL A 59 -15.13 -0.75 -17.78
N GLN A 60 -15.12 0.55 -18.06
CA GLN A 60 -15.21 1.07 -19.41
C GLN A 60 -14.09 0.51 -20.31
N TYR A 61 -12.85 0.50 -19.84
CA TYR A 61 -11.72 -0.01 -20.62
C TYR A 61 -11.84 -1.52 -20.89
N ILE A 62 -12.35 -2.31 -19.93
CA ILE A 62 -12.66 -3.71 -20.15
C ILE A 62 -13.75 -3.88 -21.19
N GLU A 63 -14.87 -3.17 -21.06
CA GLU A 63 -16.03 -3.30 -21.99
C GLU A 63 -15.68 -2.87 -23.43
N GLU A 64 -14.86 -1.84 -23.60
CA GLU A 64 -14.39 -1.34 -24.89
C GLU A 64 -13.30 -2.21 -25.53
N HIS A 65 -12.61 -3.04 -24.72
CA HIS A 65 -11.52 -3.88 -25.22
C HIS A 65 -12.02 -5.01 -26.13
N SER A 66 -11.26 -5.29 -27.21
CA SER A 66 -11.54 -6.44 -28.09
C SER A 66 -11.04 -7.73 -27.47
N SER A 67 -11.90 -8.74 -27.33
CA SER A 67 -11.56 -10.05 -26.82
C SER A 67 -10.59 -10.86 -27.71
N GLU A 68 -10.23 -10.34 -28.89
CA GLU A 68 -9.24 -10.97 -29.78
C GLU A 68 -7.79 -10.78 -29.30
N ASN A 69 -7.56 -9.83 -28.40
CA ASN A 69 -6.24 -9.50 -27.88
C ASN A 69 -6.21 -9.63 -26.35
N PRO A 70 -5.07 -10.03 -25.75
CA PRO A 70 -4.89 -9.95 -24.30
C PRO A 70 -4.85 -8.48 -23.84
N PHE A 71 -5.20 -8.22 -22.58
CA PHE A 71 -5.07 -6.91 -21.95
C PHE A 71 -4.28 -6.97 -20.65
N PHE A 72 -3.73 -5.83 -20.25
CA PHE A 72 -3.18 -5.59 -18.93
C PHE A 72 -3.85 -4.36 -18.33
N LEU A 73 -4.58 -4.55 -17.22
CA LEU A 73 -5.21 -3.46 -16.47
C LEU A 73 -4.49 -3.28 -15.13
N TYR A 74 -3.94 -2.10 -14.89
CA TYR A 74 -3.40 -1.70 -13.59
C TYR A 74 -4.38 -0.72 -12.91
N LEU A 75 -5.21 -1.22 -12.00
CA LEU A 75 -6.18 -0.43 -11.25
C LEU A 75 -5.60 -0.08 -9.88
N ALA A 76 -4.89 1.06 -9.81
CA ALA A 76 -4.22 1.54 -8.63
C ALA A 76 -5.15 2.42 -7.79
N TYR A 77 -5.90 1.82 -6.88
CA TYR A 77 -6.71 2.57 -5.94
C TYR A 77 -5.86 3.39 -4.97
N THR A 78 -6.28 4.61 -4.68
CA THR A 78 -5.71 5.45 -3.62
C THR A 78 -6.32 5.15 -2.25
N ALA A 79 -7.50 4.56 -2.21
CA ALA A 79 -8.11 4.01 -1.00
C ALA A 79 -7.29 2.77 -0.52
N ALA A 80 -7.07 2.55 0.77
CA ALA A 80 -7.59 3.34 1.90
C ALA A 80 -6.51 4.22 2.56
N HIS A 81 -5.61 4.81 1.77
CA HIS A 81 -4.62 5.78 2.24
C HIS A 81 -5.33 7.10 2.66
N TRP A 82 -4.71 7.89 3.55
CA TRP A 82 -5.23 9.23 3.83
C TRP A 82 -5.27 10.11 2.55
N PRO A 83 -6.21 11.09 2.50
CA PRO A 83 -7.16 11.50 3.52
C PRO A 83 -8.31 10.52 3.72
N MET A 84 -8.83 10.45 4.97
CA MET A 84 -9.98 9.62 5.32
C MET A 84 -11.25 10.21 4.70
N HIS A 85 -11.52 9.83 3.45
CA HIS A 85 -12.63 10.29 2.64
C HIS A 85 -13.49 9.11 2.20
N ALA A 86 -14.79 9.13 2.50
CA ALA A 86 -15.76 8.16 1.98
C ALA A 86 -17.16 8.76 1.88
N PRO A 87 -18.04 8.23 1.00
CA PRO A 87 -19.44 8.64 0.93
C PRO A 87 -20.17 8.42 2.26
N ALA A 88 -21.04 9.35 2.64
CA ALA A 88 -21.73 9.35 3.93
C ALA A 88 -22.59 8.09 4.15
N GLU A 89 -23.21 7.57 3.11
CA GLU A 89 -24.00 6.33 3.15
C GLU A 89 -23.15 5.08 3.41
N ALA A 90 -21.89 5.05 2.95
CA ALA A 90 -20.96 3.99 3.25
C ALA A 90 -20.49 4.06 4.71
N ILE A 91 -20.16 5.27 5.19
CA ILE A 91 -19.73 5.49 6.59
C ILE A 91 -20.84 5.08 7.57
N ALA A 92 -22.09 5.42 7.27
CA ALA A 92 -23.24 5.14 8.15
C ALA A 92 -23.39 3.66 8.52
N LYS A 93 -22.92 2.74 7.67
CA LYS A 93 -22.94 1.29 7.91
C LYS A 93 -22.03 0.85 9.04
N TYR A 94 -20.96 1.61 9.29
CA TYR A 94 -19.94 1.27 10.29
C TYR A 94 -20.12 1.99 11.62
N LYS A 95 -21.19 2.80 11.74
CA LYS A 95 -21.47 3.56 12.96
C LYS A 95 -21.54 2.66 14.17
N GLY A 96 -20.65 2.89 15.16
CA GLY A 96 -20.57 2.12 16.40
C GLY A 96 -19.88 0.75 16.27
N TYR A 97 -19.40 0.37 15.08
CA TYR A 97 -18.76 -0.93 14.86
C TYR A 97 -17.44 -1.08 15.65
N TYR A 98 -16.78 0.04 15.92
CA TYR A 98 -15.46 0.09 16.56
C TYR A 98 -15.47 0.59 18.00
N ASP A 99 -16.63 0.69 18.65
CA ASP A 99 -16.80 1.24 20.01
C ASP A 99 -15.96 0.53 21.08
N GLU A 100 -15.65 -0.76 20.89
CA GLU A 100 -14.76 -1.52 21.77
C GLU A 100 -13.27 -1.12 21.62
N GLY A 101 -12.92 -0.36 20.57
CA GLY A 101 -11.61 0.21 20.33
C GLY A 101 -10.55 -0.74 19.75
N TRP A 102 -9.34 -0.19 19.62
CA TRP A 102 -8.24 -0.87 18.93
C TRP A 102 -7.70 -2.10 19.66
N ASP A 103 -7.68 -2.15 20.98
CA ASP A 103 -7.19 -3.33 21.72
C ASP A 103 -8.10 -4.53 21.50
N ALA A 104 -9.41 -4.33 21.61
CA ALA A 104 -10.40 -5.38 21.35
C ALA A 104 -10.38 -5.83 19.88
N LEU A 105 -10.25 -4.86 18.95
CA LEU A 105 -10.14 -5.16 17.52
C LEU A 105 -8.90 -6.00 17.24
N ARG A 106 -7.72 -5.64 17.79
CA ARG A 106 -6.48 -6.42 17.64
C ARG A 106 -6.68 -7.87 18.08
N GLN A 107 -7.24 -8.09 19.25
CA GLN A 107 -7.48 -9.42 19.77
C GLN A 107 -8.45 -10.23 18.89
N LYS A 108 -9.60 -9.64 18.51
CA LYS A 108 -10.58 -10.29 17.62
C LYS A 108 -9.99 -10.65 16.26
N ARG A 109 -9.20 -9.76 15.65
CA ARG A 109 -8.52 -10.03 14.38
C ARG A 109 -7.51 -11.17 14.52
N TYR A 110 -6.70 -11.15 15.56
CA TYR A 110 -5.71 -12.21 15.82
C TYR A 110 -6.38 -13.58 15.97
N GLU A 111 -7.43 -13.68 16.78
CA GLU A 111 -8.17 -14.95 16.97
C GLU A 111 -8.82 -15.40 15.64
N ARG A 112 -9.40 -14.47 14.90
CA ARG A 112 -10.00 -14.79 13.60
C ARG A 112 -8.96 -15.29 12.59
N MET A 113 -7.79 -14.69 12.54
CA MET A 113 -6.70 -15.12 11.65
C MET A 113 -6.23 -16.55 12.00
N LYS A 114 -6.18 -16.92 13.27
CA LYS A 114 -5.91 -18.29 13.71
C LYS A 114 -7.02 -19.26 13.33
N GLU A 115 -8.26 -18.88 13.60
CA GLU A 115 -9.44 -19.70 13.29
C GLU A 115 -9.53 -20.09 11.82
N ILE A 116 -9.27 -19.15 10.90
CA ILE A 116 -9.31 -19.40 9.46
C ILE A 116 -8.02 -20.03 8.92
N GLY A 117 -7.01 -20.25 9.76
CA GLY A 117 -5.73 -20.85 9.36
C GLY A 117 -4.79 -19.90 8.59
N LEU A 118 -5.02 -18.58 8.63
CA LEU A 118 -4.15 -17.60 7.98
C LEU A 118 -2.80 -17.46 8.68
N ILE A 119 -2.77 -17.63 9.99
CA ILE A 119 -1.54 -17.63 10.81
C ILE A 119 -1.43 -18.92 11.62
N LYS A 120 -0.17 -19.32 11.91
CA LYS A 120 0.07 -20.48 12.76
C LYS A 120 -0.39 -20.19 14.21
N PRO A 121 -0.96 -21.17 14.93
CA PRO A 121 -1.33 -21.00 16.33
C PRO A 121 -0.16 -20.61 17.25
N SER A 122 1.08 -20.98 16.89
CA SER A 122 2.31 -20.67 17.62
C SER A 122 2.77 -19.21 17.49
N TRP A 123 2.32 -18.50 16.45
CA TRP A 123 2.72 -17.08 16.30
C TRP A 123 1.96 -16.23 17.31
N THR A 124 2.72 -15.55 18.17
CA THR A 124 2.17 -14.73 19.25
C THR A 124 1.71 -13.36 18.71
N LEU A 125 0.64 -12.83 19.28
CA LEU A 125 0.29 -11.43 19.05
C LEU A 125 1.39 -10.53 19.62
N THR A 126 1.90 -9.60 18.82
CA THR A 126 2.90 -8.64 19.31
C THR A 126 2.30 -7.79 20.44
N PRO A 127 3.11 -7.32 21.40
CA PRO A 127 2.64 -6.32 22.35
C PRO A 127 2.03 -5.11 21.65
N ARG A 128 1.04 -4.45 22.30
CA ARG A 128 0.61 -3.13 21.83
C ARG A 128 1.82 -2.21 21.77
N ASP A 129 1.89 -1.41 20.72
CA ASP A 129 2.95 -0.44 20.58
C ASP A 129 3.02 0.49 21.79
N SER A 130 4.23 0.76 22.29
CA SER A 130 4.45 1.56 23.50
C SER A 130 3.97 3.01 23.42
N PHE A 131 3.79 3.52 22.20
CA PHE A 131 3.23 4.85 21.93
C PHE A 131 1.72 4.85 21.75
N VAL A 132 1.09 3.69 21.68
CA VAL A 132 -0.37 3.55 21.61
C VAL A 132 -0.93 3.41 23.02
N ALA A 133 -1.75 4.35 23.44
CA ALA A 133 -2.43 4.29 24.73
C ALA A 133 -3.41 3.11 24.79
N PRO A 134 -3.61 2.47 25.96
CA PRO A 134 -4.68 1.49 26.13
C PRO A 134 -6.04 2.15 25.86
N TRP A 135 -6.92 1.43 25.15
CA TRP A 135 -8.28 1.91 24.93
C TRP A 135 -9.02 2.05 26.26
N SER A 136 -9.57 3.22 26.50
CA SER A 136 -10.30 3.54 27.73
C SER A 136 -11.26 4.71 27.49
N ASP A 137 -12.08 5.02 28.49
CA ASP A 137 -12.98 6.18 28.44
C ASP A 137 -12.23 7.53 28.58
N THR A 138 -10.94 7.48 28.90
CA THR A 138 -10.08 8.66 29.02
C THR A 138 -9.32 9.02 27.74
N ILE A 139 -9.56 8.29 26.64
CA ILE A 139 -8.97 8.61 25.34
C ILE A 139 -9.47 9.99 24.90
N ALA A 140 -8.52 10.89 24.65
CA ALA A 140 -8.82 12.21 24.11
C ALA A 140 -9.43 12.06 22.70
N ASP A 141 -10.47 12.85 22.42
CA ASP A 141 -11.15 12.86 21.12
C ASP A 141 -11.68 11.48 20.67
N LYS A 142 -12.12 10.64 21.63
CA LYS A 142 -12.58 9.26 21.37
C LYS A 142 -13.55 9.16 20.19
N ALA A 143 -14.49 10.08 20.07
CA ALA A 143 -15.45 10.11 18.96
C ALA A 143 -14.76 10.34 17.61
N TRP A 144 -13.71 11.16 17.58
CA TRP A 144 -12.91 11.41 16.38
C TRP A 144 -12.08 10.16 15.99
N GLU A 145 -11.49 9.50 16.97
CA GLU A 145 -10.77 8.24 16.75
C GLU A 145 -11.69 7.18 16.11
N LEU A 146 -12.87 6.97 16.69
CA LEU A 146 -13.87 6.03 16.15
C LEU A 146 -14.29 6.40 14.73
N ALA A 147 -14.60 7.67 14.48
CA ALA A 147 -15.02 8.15 13.18
C ALA A 147 -13.94 7.90 12.09
N ASN A 148 -12.65 8.06 12.40
CA ASN A 148 -11.58 7.74 11.43
C ASN A 148 -11.59 6.26 11.04
N MET A 149 -11.79 5.35 11.97
CA MET A 149 -11.82 3.92 11.64
C MET A 149 -13.11 3.52 10.92
N GLU A 150 -14.25 4.14 11.24
CA GLU A 150 -15.51 3.97 10.52
C GLU A 150 -15.35 4.40 9.04
N VAL A 151 -14.69 5.53 8.80
CA VAL A 151 -14.39 6.01 7.44
C VAL A 151 -13.40 5.09 6.73
N TYR A 152 -12.35 4.64 7.41
CA TYR A 152 -11.40 3.68 6.83
C TYR A 152 -12.11 2.41 6.33
N ALA A 153 -13.00 1.84 7.14
CA ALA A 153 -13.79 0.67 6.76
C ALA A 153 -14.70 0.96 5.55
N ALA A 154 -15.32 2.13 5.51
CA ALA A 154 -16.13 2.58 4.38
C ALA A 154 -15.30 2.72 3.09
N MET A 155 -14.06 3.25 3.17
CA MET A 155 -13.15 3.32 2.03
C MET A 155 -12.80 1.94 1.49
N VAL A 156 -12.54 0.96 2.37
CA VAL A 156 -12.27 -0.43 1.98
C VAL A 156 -13.51 -1.06 1.33
N GLU A 157 -14.71 -0.83 1.87
CA GLU A 157 -15.95 -1.33 1.26
C GLU A 157 -16.19 -0.75 -0.13
N GLU A 158 -15.96 0.55 -0.32
CA GLU A 158 -16.13 1.17 -1.65
C GLU A 158 -15.12 0.60 -2.67
N MET A 159 -13.90 0.30 -2.25
CA MET A 159 -12.92 -0.38 -3.09
C MET A 159 -13.36 -1.82 -3.43
N ASP A 160 -13.84 -2.58 -2.45
CA ASP A 160 -14.35 -3.94 -2.64
C ASP A 160 -15.54 -3.99 -3.61
N LYS A 161 -16.49 -3.04 -3.49
CA LYS A 161 -17.57 -2.87 -4.48
C LYS A 161 -17.04 -2.61 -5.88
N GLY A 162 -16.01 -1.77 -5.99
CA GLY A 162 -15.35 -1.48 -7.26
C GLY A 162 -14.74 -2.73 -7.88
N ILE A 163 -14.04 -3.55 -7.08
CA ILE A 163 -13.50 -4.84 -7.51
C ILE A 163 -14.62 -5.76 -7.99
N GLY A 164 -15.73 -5.82 -7.27
CA GLY A 164 -16.92 -6.58 -7.68
C GLY A 164 -17.46 -6.15 -9.06
N GLN A 165 -17.45 -4.85 -9.38
CA GLN A 165 -17.86 -4.34 -10.68
C GLN A 165 -16.88 -4.76 -11.81
N ILE A 166 -15.58 -4.76 -11.55
CA ILE A 166 -14.57 -5.26 -12.49
C ILE A 166 -14.78 -6.75 -12.78
N VAL A 167 -14.95 -7.56 -11.72
CA VAL A 167 -15.23 -9.00 -11.87
C VAL A 167 -16.50 -9.24 -12.67
N ALA A 168 -17.58 -8.55 -12.36
CA ALA A 168 -18.85 -8.68 -13.07
C ALA A 168 -18.74 -8.24 -14.56
N SER A 169 -17.89 -7.28 -14.89
CA SER A 169 -17.61 -6.89 -16.28
C SER A 169 -16.90 -8.02 -17.03
N LEU A 170 -15.88 -8.62 -16.42
CA LEU A 170 -15.18 -9.77 -17.00
C LEU A 170 -16.10 -10.99 -17.19
N GLU A 171 -17.00 -11.26 -16.24
CA GLU A 171 -18.01 -12.32 -16.36
C GLU A 171 -18.94 -12.08 -17.57
N ARG A 172 -19.47 -10.86 -17.71
CA ARG A 172 -20.36 -10.50 -18.85
C ARG A 172 -19.69 -10.68 -20.20
N LYS A 173 -18.37 -10.42 -20.26
CA LYS A 173 -17.57 -10.65 -21.48
C LYS A 173 -17.14 -12.10 -21.68
N GLY A 174 -17.35 -12.98 -20.71
CA GLY A 174 -16.85 -14.36 -20.76
C GLY A 174 -15.34 -14.49 -20.61
N GLU A 175 -14.67 -13.49 -20.07
CA GLU A 175 -13.21 -13.43 -19.96
C GLU A 175 -12.68 -13.75 -18.54
N LEU A 176 -13.55 -13.82 -17.52
CA LEU A 176 -13.14 -14.04 -16.14
C LEU A 176 -12.36 -15.34 -15.94
N GLU A 177 -12.77 -16.42 -16.58
CA GLU A 177 -12.13 -17.75 -16.47
C GLU A 177 -10.65 -17.70 -16.86
N ASN A 178 -10.29 -16.89 -17.88
CA ASN A 178 -8.92 -16.78 -18.40
C ASN A 178 -8.26 -15.43 -18.04
N THR A 179 -8.70 -14.77 -16.99
CA THR A 179 -8.07 -13.56 -16.47
C THR A 179 -7.40 -13.84 -15.14
N LEU A 180 -6.09 -13.58 -15.05
CA LEU A 180 -5.36 -13.56 -13.80
C LEU A 180 -5.59 -12.21 -13.11
N ILE A 181 -6.24 -12.22 -11.95
CA ILE A 181 -6.48 -11.04 -11.12
C ILE A 181 -5.58 -11.12 -9.89
N PHE A 182 -4.79 -10.08 -9.65
CA PHE A 182 -4.08 -9.86 -8.40
C PHE A 182 -4.75 -8.74 -7.60
N PHE A 183 -4.95 -8.99 -6.31
CA PHE A 183 -5.27 -7.95 -5.34
C PHE A 183 -4.20 -7.94 -4.24
N LEU A 184 -3.62 -6.79 -4.00
CA LEU A 184 -2.53 -6.62 -3.02
C LEU A 184 -2.47 -5.18 -2.49
N GLN A 185 -1.74 -5.00 -1.40
CA GLN A 185 -1.29 -3.70 -0.90
C GLN A 185 0.23 -3.57 -1.11
N ASP A 186 0.71 -2.35 -1.29
CA ASP A 186 2.12 -2.04 -1.52
C ASP A 186 2.96 -2.05 -0.24
N ASN A 187 2.36 -1.75 0.92
CA ASN A 187 2.99 -1.74 2.24
C ASN A 187 1.97 -1.98 3.35
N GLY A 188 2.48 -2.14 4.56
CA GLY A 188 1.66 -2.20 5.76
C GLY A 188 0.98 -0.87 6.11
N ALA A 189 0.22 -0.86 7.19
CA ALA A 189 -0.58 0.27 7.62
C ALA A 189 0.23 1.57 7.76
N CYS A 190 -0.36 2.68 7.38
CA CYS A 190 0.22 4.01 7.48
C CYS A 190 -0.08 4.61 8.86
N ALA A 191 0.96 4.89 9.64
CA ALA A 191 0.85 5.48 10.97
C ALA A 191 1.10 7.01 10.99
N GLU A 192 1.10 7.65 9.83
CA GLU A 192 1.33 9.09 9.68
C GLU A 192 0.18 9.93 10.27
N GLU A 193 0.51 11.07 10.85
CA GLU A 193 -0.45 11.98 11.50
C GLU A 193 -0.51 13.37 10.83
N LEU A 194 -0.03 13.54 9.62
CA LEU A 194 -0.10 14.77 8.81
C LEU A 194 0.35 16.07 9.50
N GLN A 195 1.21 15.98 10.52
CA GLN A 195 1.71 17.15 11.29
C GLN A 195 2.52 18.13 10.44
N TRP A 196 2.99 17.67 9.27
CA TRP A 196 3.73 18.48 8.31
C TRP A 196 2.86 19.41 7.46
N VAL A 197 1.54 19.21 7.47
CA VAL A 197 0.60 20.08 6.76
C VAL A 197 0.55 21.43 7.45
N LYS A 198 0.89 22.49 6.70
CA LYS A 198 0.89 23.85 7.22
C LYS A 198 -0.53 24.30 7.60
N ALA A 199 -0.61 25.24 8.52
CA ALA A 199 -1.86 25.90 8.87
C ALA A 199 -2.57 26.42 7.62
N GLN A 200 -3.88 26.21 7.56
CA GLN A 200 -4.72 26.69 6.47
C GLN A 200 -4.84 28.22 6.53
N PRO A 201 -5.04 28.91 5.40
CA PRO A 201 -5.28 30.36 5.39
C PRO A 201 -6.58 30.71 6.12
N ASP A 202 -6.70 31.96 6.55
CA ASP A 202 -7.94 32.48 7.14
C ASP A 202 -9.13 32.34 6.17
N GLU A 203 -10.29 31.97 6.70
CA GLU A 203 -11.51 31.74 5.89
C GLU A 203 -11.88 32.96 5.02
N LYS A 204 -11.62 34.18 5.51
CA LYS A 204 -11.85 35.44 4.79
C LYS A 204 -11.02 35.62 3.52
N ASP A 205 -9.90 34.87 3.41
CA ASP A 205 -8.97 34.97 2.28
C ASP A 205 -9.20 33.86 1.23
N LEU A 206 -10.20 32.98 1.45
CA LEU A 206 -10.53 31.89 0.55
C LEU A 206 -11.38 32.37 -0.64
N VAL A 207 -10.97 31.97 -1.83
CA VAL A 207 -11.70 32.25 -3.08
C VAL A 207 -12.14 30.93 -3.68
N PRO A 208 -13.46 30.66 -3.85
CA PRO A 208 -13.97 29.46 -4.48
C PRO A 208 -13.38 29.21 -5.87
N MET A 209 -13.11 27.94 -6.17
CA MET A 209 -12.62 27.56 -7.50
C MET A 209 -13.68 27.77 -8.57
N GLN A 210 -13.24 28.17 -9.76
CA GLN A 210 -14.13 28.31 -10.90
C GLN A 210 -14.47 26.93 -11.51
N PRO A 211 -15.63 26.77 -12.16
CA PRO A 211 -15.95 25.57 -12.93
C PRO A 211 -14.83 25.23 -13.93
N GLY A 212 -14.35 23.99 -13.91
CA GLY A 212 -13.26 23.55 -14.79
C GLY A 212 -11.85 23.93 -14.33
N GLU A 213 -11.70 24.69 -13.27
CA GLU A 213 -10.39 25.01 -12.69
C GLU A 213 -9.72 23.74 -12.16
N LEU A 214 -8.39 23.59 -12.41
CA LEU A 214 -7.62 22.43 -11.99
C LEU A 214 -7.13 22.58 -10.55
N GLN A 215 -7.30 21.53 -9.75
CA GLN A 215 -6.68 21.46 -8.43
C GLN A 215 -5.17 21.27 -8.56
N THR A 216 -4.40 22.18 -7.96
CA THR A 216 -2.93 22.16 -7.98
C THR A 216 -2.31 21.75 -6.63
N GLN A 217 -3.11 21.72 -5.55
CA GLN A 217 -2.63 21.44 -4.21
C GLN A 217 -2.92 19.98 -3.81
N MET A 218 -1.96 19.35 -3.15
CA MET A 218 -2.15 18.01 -2.58
C MET A 218 -3.15 18.04 -1.41
N VAL A 219 -3.02 19.04 -0.54
CA VAL A 219 -3.99 19.35 0.51
C VAL A 219 -4.64 20.67 0.11
N PRO A 220 -5.85 20.65 -0.47
CA PRO A 220 -6.54 21.87 -0.86
C PRO A 220 -6.85 22.76 0.35
N THR A 221 -6.98 24.06 0.14
CA THR A 221 -7.39 25.01 1.18
C THR A 221 -8.90 25.13 1.31
N ILE A 222 -9.62 24.86 0.19
CA ILE A 222 -11.08 24.90 0.12
C ILE A 222 -11.59 23.73 -0.71
N THR A 223 -12.84 23.36 -0.48
CA THR A 223 -13.61 22.50 -1.38
C THR A 223 -14.06 23.31 -2.60
N ARG A 224 -14.51 22.62 -3.67
CA ARG A 224 -15.03 23.31 -4.87
C ARG A 224 -16.26 24.17 -4.60
N ASP A 225 -17.08 23.81 -3.61
CA ASP A 225 -18.24 24.59 -3.16
C ASP A 225 -17.87 25.71 -2.16
N GLY A 226 -16.57 25.95 -1.92
CA GLY A 226 -16.06 27.10 -1.19
C GLY A 226 -15.97 26.94 0.33
N LYS A 227 -16.12 25.74 0.86
CA LYS A 227 -15.96 25.49 2.30
C LYS A 227 -14.47 25.33 2.66
N PRO A 228 -14.01 25.84 3.81
CA PRO A 228 -12.64 25.65 4.24
C PRO A 228 -12.34 24.17 4.53
N ILE A 229 -11.18 23.70 4.09
CA ILE A 229 -10.69 22.36 4.42
C ILE A 229 -9.87 22.45 5.70
N LYS A 230 -10.19 21.59 6.66
CA LYS A 230 -9.49 21.48 7.96
C LYS A 230 -8.68 20.17 7.99
N VAL A 231 -7.65 20.14 8.86
CA VAL A 231 -6.67 19.06 8.88
C VAL A 231 -6.62 18.40 10.26
N MET A 232 -6.51 17.08 10.30
CA MET A 232 -6.38 16.28 11.52
C MET A 232 -7.46 16.58 12.56
N LYS A 233 -7.08 16.89 13.80
CA LYS A 233 -8.01 17.11 14.93
C LYS A 233 -8.96 18.32 14.77
N GLU A 234 -8.65 19.23 13.86
CA GLU A 234 -9.56 20.34 13.52
C GLU A 234 -10.64 19.94 12.51
N ALA A 235 -10.48 18.76 11.89
CA ALA A 235 -11.34 18.23 10.86
C ALA A 235 -12.18 17.05 11.36
N TRP A 236 -13.34 16.82 10.74
CA TRP A 236 -14.07 15.56 10.86
C TRP A 236 -13.78 14.68 9.65
N PRO A 237 -13.47 13.37 9.84
CA PRO A 237 -13.18 12.47 8.72
C PRO A 237 -14.45 12.16 7.92
N GLY A 238 -14.27 11.88 6.64
CA GLY A 238 -15.33 11.45 5.72
C GLY A 238 -15.63 12.43 4.61
N PRO A 239 -16.13 13.64 4.88
CA PRO A 239 -16.50 14.61 3.85
C PRO A 239 -15.28 15.32 3.25
N PRO A 240 -15.44 15.99 2.09
CA PRO A 240 -14.33 16.67 1.40
C PRO A 240 -13.68 17.80 2.21
N GLU A 241 -14.37 18.37 3.20
CA GLU A 241 -13.84 19.40 4.09
C GLU A 241 -12.83 18.87 5.12
N GLY A 242 -12.78 17.56 5.33
CA GLY A 242 -11.95 16.93 6.34
C GLY A 242 -10.72 16.25 5.74
N TYR A 243 -9.52 16.71 6.05
CA TYR A 243 -8.28 16.07 5.62
C TYR A 243 -7.59 15.39 6.79
N THR A 244 -7.94 14.14 7.06
CA THR A 244 -7.52 13.39 8.25
C THR A 244 -6.77 12.10 7.90
N ALA A 245 -6.06 11.55 8.89
CA ALA A 245 -5.48 10.22 8.86
C ALA A 245 -5.85 9.49 10.15
N TYR A 246 -6.00 8.16 10.11
CA TYR A 246 -6.37 7.38 11.30
C TYR A 246 -5.20 7.16 12.27
N GLY A 247 -3.97 7.47 11.86
CA GLY A 247 -2.81 7.56 12.71
C GLY A 247 -2.32 6.25 13.31
N LEU A 248 -1.38 6.39 14.26
CA LEU A 248 -0.65 5.28 14.86
C LEU A 248 -1.56 4.28 15.60
N ASN A 249 -2.57 4.78 16.32
CA ASN A 249 -3.43 3.95 17.16
C ASN A 249 -4.13 2.87 16.34
N TRP A 250 -4.80 3.26 15.27
CA TRP A 250 -5.50 2.34 14.38
C TRP A 250 -4.57 1.59 13.43
N ALA A 251 -3.41 2.18 13.05
CA ALA A 251 -2.39 1.47 12.29
C ALA A 251 -1.89 0.24 13.06
N ASN A 252 -1.73 0.34 14.39
CA ASN A 252 -1.36 -0.80 15.24
C ASN A 252 -2.42 -1.91 15.21
N ALA A 253 -3.70 -1.57 15.18
CA ALA A 253 -4.77 -2.55 15.00
C ALA A 253 -4.81 -3.13 13.58
N SER A 254 -4.58 -2.32 12.56
CA SER A 254 -4.59 -2.74 11.15
C SER A 254 -3.47 -3.73 10.83
N ASN A 255 -2.30 -3.61 11.46
CA ASN A 255 -1.14 -4.50 11.23
C ASN A 255 -1.13 -5.77 12.08
N THR A 256 -2.20 -6.06 12.83
CA THR A 256 -2.29 -7.31 13.59
C THR A 256 -1.95 -8.53 12.72
N PRO A 257 -1.10 -9.47 13.16
CA PRO A 257 -0.47 -9.57 14.49
C PRO A 257 0.92 -8.92 14.60
N PHE A 258 1.38 -8.26 13.54
CA PHE A 258 2.75 -7.79 13.37
C PHE A 258 3.00 -6.47 14.10
N ARG A 259 4.27 -6.13 14.24
CA ARG A 259 4.75 -4.85 14.76
C ARG A 259 5.31 -3.98 13.63
N GLU A 260 5.47 -2.70 13.90
CA GLU A 260 5.89 -1.65 12.97
C GLU A 260 4.86 -1.42 11.83
N TYR A 261 5.17 -0.51 10.89
CA TYR A 261 4.24 0.07 9.94
C TYR A 261 4.96 0.37 8.63
N LYS A 262 4.27 0.94 7.66
CA LYS A 262 4.87 1.63 6.52
C LYS A 262 6.12 2.41 6.98
N HIS A 263 7.17 2.45 6.22
CA HIS A 263 8.54 2.92 6.47
C HIS A 263 9.50 1.88 7.05
N TRP A 264 9.03 0.93 7.84
CA TRP A 264 9.88 -0.14 8.37
C TRP A 264 9.87 -1.38 7.48
N VAL A 265 10.94 -2.18 7.61
CA VAL A 265 11.09 -3.45 6.89
C VAL A 265 10.78 -4.68 7.77
N HIS A 266 10.18 -4.44 8.93
CA HIS A 266 9.55 -5.47 9.76
C HIS A 266 8.26 -5.97 9.09
N GLU A 267 7.76 -7.14 9.50
CA GLU A 267 6.57 -7.72 8.88
C GLU A 267 5.38 -6.76 8.83
N GLY A 268 5.17 -5.92 9.87
CA GLY A 268 4.11 -4.92 9.85
C GLY A 268 4.26 -3.83 8.78
N GLY A 269 5.47 -3.61 8.26
CA GLY A 269 5.70 -2.67 7.16
C GLY A 269 5.66 -3.29 5.77
N ILE A 270 5.96 -4.60 5.64
CA ILE A 270 6.17 -5.24 4.35
C ILE A 270 5.31 -6.48 4.08
N SER A 271 4.79 -7.16 5.11
CA SER A 271 4.02 -8.39 4.95
C SER A 271 2.55 -8.08 4.70
N THR A 272 2.21 -7.78 3.46
CA THR A 272 0.86 -7.53 3.01
C THR A 272 0.24 -8.77 2.35
N PRO A 273 -1.08 -8.97 2.44
CA PRO A 273 -1.73 -10.07 1.75
C PRO A 273 -1.70 -9.86 0.23
N LEU A 274 -1.53 -10.97 -0.50
CA LEU A 274 -1.72 -11.06 -1.94
C LEU A 274 -2.82 -12.09 -2.22
N ILE A 275 -3.83 -11.70 -2.98
CA ILE A 275 -4.85 -12.63 -3.51
C ILE A 275 -4.59 -12.80 -4.99
N ALA A 276 -4.54 -14.05 -5.45
CA ALA A 276 -4.48 -14.39 -6.87
C ALA A 276 -5.74 -15.18 -7.25
N HIS A 277 -6.45 -14.71 -8.25
CA HIS A 277 -7.63 -15.36 -8.82
C HIS A 277 -7.43 -15.60 -10.30
N TRP A 278 -7.43 -16.86 -10.72
CA TRP A 278 -7.31 -17.25 -12.12
C TRP A 278 -7.89 -18.66 -12.31
N PRO A 279 -9.19 -18.80 -12.58
CA PRO A 279 -9.85 -20.11 -12.64
C PRO A 279 -9.21 -21.09 -13.62
N ALA A 280 -8.77 -20.65 -14.79
CA ALA A 280 -8.12 -21.51 -15.78
C ALA A 280 -6.68 -21.89 -15.43
N GLY A 281 -5.99 -21.11 -14.60
CA GLY A 281 -4.55 -21.30 -14.31
C GLY A 281 -4.23 -21.75 -12.89
N ILE A 282 -5.19 -21.70 -11.95
CA ILE A 282 -5.02 -22.10 -10.55
C ILE A 282 -6.03 -23.20 -10.22
N SER A 283 -5.53 -24.42 -10.03
CA SER A 283 -6.37 -25.60 -9.77
C SER A 283 -6.95 -25.60 -8.33
N ASP A 284 -6.13 -25.20 -7.36
CA ASP A 284 -6.50 -25.22 -5.96
C ASP A 284 -7.21 -23.94 -5.58
N LYS A 285 -8.46 -24.02 -5.11
CA LYS A 285 -9.27 -22.85 -4.75
C LYS A 285 -9.35 -22.69 -3.24
N GLY A 286 -9.28 -21.43 -2.77
CA GLY A 286 -9.47 -21.08 -1.35
C GLY A 286 -8.36 -21.59 -0.43
N VAL A 287 -7.15 -21.77 -0.95
CA VAL A 287 -5.99 -22.23 -0.16
C VAL A 287 -5.04 -21.08 0.17
N PHE A 288 -4.43 -21.17 1.34
CA PHE A 288 -3.34 -20.28 1.70
C PHE A 288 -2.01 -20.83 1.20
N ARG A 289 -1.21 -19.96 0.60
CA ARG A 289 0.19 -20.22 0.22
C ARG A 289 1.10 -19.45 1.17
N THR A 290 2.18 -20.07 1.60
CA THR A 290 3.09 -19.51 2.61
C THR A 290 4.47 -19.15 2.08
N THR A 291 4.76 -19.51 0.84
CA THR A 291 6.01 -19.15 0.16
C THR A 291 6.18 -17.64 0.12
N PRO A 292 7.32 -17.10 0.59
CA PRO A 292 7.60 -15.67 0.55
C PRO A 292 7.67 -15.17 -0.90
N THR A 293 6.85 -14.16 -1.19
CA THR A 293 6.82 -13.46 -2.49
C THR A 293 7.14 -11.98 -2.29
N HIS A 294 7.30 -11.24 -3.38
CA HIS A 294 7.64 -9.82 -3.35
C HIS A 294 6.95 -9.07 -4.49
N LEU A 295 6.76 -7.77 -4.38
CA LEU A 295 6.13 -6.93 -5.43
C LEU A 295 6.84 -7.04 -6.78
N ILE A 296 8.18 -7.24 -6.79
CA ILE A 296 8.93 -7.44 -8.03
C ILE A 296 8.49 -8.68 -8.82
N ASP A 297 7.83 -9.64 -8.17
CA ASP A 297 7.38 -10.89 -8.78
C ASP A 297 6.13 -10.70 -9.65
N ILE A 298 5.38 -9.64 -9.42
CA ILE A 298 4.18 -9.31 -10.21
C ILE A 298 4.57 -9.08 -11.67
N MET A 299 5.58 -8.24 -11.93
CA MET A 299 6.06 -7.99 -13.29
C MET A 299 6.58 -9.27 -13.94
N ALA A 300 7.38 -10.08 -13.22
CA ALA A 300 7.90 -11.34 -13.73
C ALA A 300 6.78 -12.32 -14.09
N THR A 301 5.71 -12.34 -13.28
CA THR A 301 4.53 -13.17 -13.56
C THR A 301 3.77 -12.67 -14.77
N CYS A 302 3.55 -11.36 -14.90
CA CYS A 302 2.88 -10.76 -16.06
C CYS A 302 3.64 -11.08 -17.37
N VAL A 303 4.99 -10.96 -17.37
CA VAL A 303 5.82 -11.32 -18.52
C VAL A 303 5.66 -12.80 -18.87
N ALA A 304 5.70 -13.68 -17.87
CA ALA A 304 5.55 -15.13 -18.09
C ALA A 304 4.16 -15.51 -18.63
N VAL A 305 3.10 -14.93 -18.06
CA VAL A 305 1.70 -15.20 -18.49
C VAL A 305 1.44 -14.62 -19.88
N GLY A 306 2.00 -13.45 -20.17
CA GLY A 306 1.88 -12.79 -21.46
C GLY A 306 2.74 -13.42 -22.56
N GLY A 307 3.57 -14.42 -22.26
CA GLY A 307 4.47 -15.06 -23.22
C GLY A 307 5.55 -14.14 -23.79
N GLY A 308 5.89 -13.07 -23.05
CA GLY A 308 6.91 -12.10 -23.42
C GLY A 308 8.29 -12.46 -22.89
N ASP A 309 9.32 -11.85 -23.50
CA ASP A 309 10.68 -11.88 -23.00
C ASP A 309 11.06 -10.52 -22.41
N TYR A 310 11.70 -10.54 -21.24
CA TYR A 310 12.27 -9.31 -20.68
C TYR A 310 13.60 -9.00 -21.37
N PRO A 311 13.75 -7.84 -22.04
CA PRO A 311 14.92 -7.59 -22.85
C PRO A 311 16.15 -7.20 -22.03
N ASP A 312 17.35 -7.48 -22.54
CA ASP A 312 18.62 -7.01 -21.95
C ASP A 312 18.91 -5.53 -22.29
N THR A 313 18.30 -5.03 -23.34
CA THR A 313 18.49 -3.64 -23.80
C THR A 313 17.17 -2.99 -24.20
N TYR A 314 17.06 -1.70 -23.97
CA TYR A 314 15.96 -0.85 -24.42
C TYR A 314 16.49 0.47 -24.98
N ASN A 315 16.08 0.83 -26.20
CA ASN A 315 16.55 2.02 -26.91
C ASN A 315 18.09 2.14 -26.95
N GLY A 316 18.78 1.00 -27.16
CA GLY A 316 20.24 0.94 -27.23
C GLY A 316 20.99 1.07 -25.91
N GLN A 317 20.28 1.07 -24.79
CA GLN A 317 20.85 1.08 -23.45
C GLN A 317 20.64 -0.29 -22.77
N THR A 318 21.68 -0.79 -22.10
CA THR A 318 21.53 -1.94 -21.23
C THR A 318 20.61 -1.60 -20.06
N ILE A 319 19.65 -2.45 -19.78
CA ILE A 319 18.72 -2.29 -18.67
C ILE A 319 19.02 -3.26 -17.55
N GLN A 320 18.55 -2.93 -16.34
CA GLN A 320 18.73 -3.82 -15.18
C GLN A 320 18.00 -5.14 -15.41
N PRO A 321 18.62 -6.30 -15.12
CA PRO A 321 17.94 -7.57 -15.16
C PRO A 321 16.72 -7.59 -14.25
N MET A 322 15.69 -8.34 -14.64
CA MET A 322 14.51 -8.54 -13.81
C MET A 322 14.86 -9.39 -12.59
N GLU A 323 14.72 -8.83 -11.39
CA GLU A 323 15.02 -9.51 -10.11
C GLU A 323 13.87 -10.41 -9.64
N GLY A 324 12.63 -10.13 -10.07
CA GLY A 324 11.44 -10.89 -9.71
C GLY A 324 11.44 -12.27 -10.30
N LYS A 325 10.69 -13.14 -9.67
CA LYS A 325 10.41 -14.52 -10.13
C LYS A 325 8.94 -14.68 -10.45
N SER A 326 8.61 -15.41 -11.53
CA SER A 326 7.22 -15.72 -11.83
C SER A 326 6.56 -16.51 -10.69
N LEU A 327 5.34 -16.14 -10.32
CA LEU A 327 4.55 -16.82 -9.29
C LEU A 327 3.83 -18.09 -9.79
N LEU A 328 3.94 -18.44 -11.06
CA LEU A 328 3.30 -19.66 -11.60
C LEU A 328 3.66 -20.93 -10.81
N PRO A 329 4.92 -21.17 -10.37
CA PRO A 329 5.23 -22.31 -9.52
C PRO A 329 4.56 -22.24 -8.13
N VAL A 330 4.34 -21.05 -7.59
CA VAL A 330 3.62 -20.87 -6.30
C VAL A 330 2.16 -21.27 -6.46
N PHE A 331 1.53 -20.96 -7.59
CA PHE A 331 0.14 -21.37 -7.86
C PHE A 331 -0.01 -22.90 -7.94
N ALA A 332 1.00 -23.58 -8.50
CA ALA A 332 0.95 -25.02 -8.68
C ALA A 332 1.33 -25.82 -7.43
N ALA A 333 2.38 -25.40 -6.67
CA ALA A 333 2.99 -26.24 -5.65
C ALA A 333 3.50 -25.48 -4.39
N ASP A 334 3.10 -24.21 -4.18
CA ASP A 334 3.59 -23.36 -3.08
C ASP A 334 5.13 -23.33 -2.97
N GLN A 335 5.82 -23.22 -4.11
CA GLN A 335 7.28 -23.24 -4.18
C GLN A 335 7.80 -22.13 -5.09
N LEU A 336 8.90 -21.52 -4.68
CA LEU A 336 9.62 -20.52 -5.47
C LEU A 336 11.12 -20.69 -5.24
N ASP A 337 11.85 -21.01 -6.31
CA ASP A 337 13.31 -21.10 -6.25
C ASP A 337 13.92 -19.71 -6.12
N ARG A 338 14.24 -19.33 -4.89
CA ARG A 338 14.82 -18.02 -4.54
C ARG A 338 15.79 -18.16 -3.39
N GLU A 339 17.02 -17.67 -3.59
CA GLU A 339 18.04 -17.66 -2.57
C GLU A 339 17.68 -16.66 -1.44
N ALA A 340 17.37 -15.42 -1.79
CA ALA A 340 17.06 -14.38 -0.82
C ALA A 340 16.12 -13.29 -1.40
N ILE A 341 15.48 -12.54 -0.51
CA ILE A 341 14.73 -11.31 -0.80
C ILE A 341 15.36 -10.18 0.01
N TYR A 342 15.47 -9.02 -0.60
CA TYR A 342 16.14 -7.86 0.00
C TYR A 342 15.22 -6.65 0.05
N TRP A 343 15.35 -5.85 1.09
CA TRP A 343 14.64 -4.56 1.25
C TRP A 343 15.59 -3.47 1.71
N GLU A 344 15.35 -2.29 1.22
CA GLU A 344 15.85 -1.03 1.74
C GLU A 344 14.76 0.02 1.64
N HIS A 345 14.45 0.69 2.74
CA HIS A 345 13.57 1.84 2.76
C HIS A 345 13.99 2.82 3.83
N GLU A 346 14.35 4.05 3.43
CA GLU A 346 14.77 5.12 4.34
C GLU A 346 15.93 4.74 5.28
N GLY A 347 16.80 3.85 4.82
CA GLY A 347 17.92 3.32 5.58
C GLY A 347 17.59 2.09 6.43
N ASN A 348 16.31 1.72 6.58
CA ASN A 348 15.92 0.43 7.14
C ASN A 348 16.27 -0.68 6.14
N ARG A 349 16.80 -1.79 6.63
CA ARG A 349 17.35 -2.86 5.80
C ARG A 349 16.81 -4.20 6.23
N ALA A 350 16.53 -5.07 5.28
CA ALA A 350 16.27 -6.46 5.58
C ALA A 350 16.77 -7.38 4.46
N VAL A 351 17.10 -8.60 4.85
CA VAL A 351 17.29 -9.73 3.95
C VAL A 351 16.58 -10.94 4.53
N ARG A 352 15.84 -11.66 3.71
CA ARG A 352 15.23 -12.94 4.05
C ARG A 352 15.86 -14.05 3.21
N MET A 353 16.43 -15.06 3.88
CA MET A 353 17.03 -16.23 3.30
C MET A 353 16.36 -17.48 3.90
N GLY A 354 15.53 -18.14 3.13
CA GLY A 354 14.70 -19.25 3.61
C GLY A 354 13.86 -18.82 4.83
N LYS A 355 14.05 -19.50 5.97
CA LYS A 355 13.35 -19.18 7.21
C LYS A 355 13.95 -18.01 8.00
N TRP A 356 15.15 -17.55 7.65
CA TRP A 356 15.85 -16.50 8.40
C TRP A 356 15.54 -15.13 7.83
N LYS A 357 15.27 -14.17 8.70
CA LYS A 357 15.15 -12.76 8.34
C LYS A 357 16.05 -11.91 9.23
N LEU A 358 16.95 -11.18 8.61
CA LEU A 358 17.85 -10.24 9.24
C LEU A 358 17.38 -8.82 8.96
N ILE A 359 17.29 -7.99 10.01
CA ILE A 359 16.73 -6.63 9.93
C ILE A 359 17.69 -5.67 10.63
N SER A 360 17.83 -4.45 10.07
CA SER A 360 18.50 -3.33 10.74
C SER A 360 17.67 -2.07 10.59
N LYS A 361 17.37 -1.40 11.70
CA LYS A 361 16.69 -0.09 11.71
C LYS A 361 17.68 1.04 11.47
N ALA A 362 17.30 2.01 10.64
CA ALA A 362 18.08 3.20 10.37
C ALA A 362 18.17 4.13 11.59
N SER A 363 17.14 4.15 12.42
CA SER A 363 17.08 4.96 13.64
C SER A 363 16.32 4.22 14.73
N LYS A 364 16.83 4.34 15.98
CA LYS A 364 16.10 3.90 17.19
C LYS A 364 14.98 4.86 17.56
N LYS A 365 14.98 6.07 16.99
CA LYS A 365 13.93 7.07 17.21
C LYS A 365 12.83 6.87 16.18
N ARG A 366 11.60 6.87 16.64
CA ARG A 366 10.41 6.91 15.80
C ARG A 366 10.26 8.33 15.27
N SER A 367 10.96 8.63 14.18
CA SER A 367 10.82 9.89 13.47
C SER A 367 10.31 9.56 12.08
N PHE A 368 9.08 9.96 11.78
CA PHE A 368 8.57 10.04 10.41
C PHE A 368 9.17 11.23 9.64
N LEU A 369 9.97 12.02 10.33
CA LEU A 369 10.74 13.11 9.74
C LEU A 369 12.08 12.53 9.29
N TRP A 370 12.42 12.80 8.08
CA TRP A 370 13.62 12.52 7.32
C TRP A 370 14.91 12.92 8.04
N ASP A 371 15.18 12.36 9.22
CA ASP A 371 16.46 12.53 9.89
C ASP A 371 17.53 11.97 8.97
N LYS A 372 18.61 12.73 8.80
CA LYS A 372 19.79 12.29 8.07
C LYS A 372 20.20 10.95 8.66
N VAL A 373 20.04 9.90 7.87
CA VAL A 373 20.55 8.58 8.21
C VAL A 373 22.07 8.70 8.13
N ASP A 374 22.70 8.90 9.25
CA ASP A 374 24.13 8.83 9.36
C ASP A 374 24.60 7.43 8.96
N GLU A 375 25.80 7.40 8.39
CA GLU A 375 26.44 6.27 7.74
C GLU A 375 26.15 4.93 8.41
N LEU A 376 25.92 3.94 7.58
CA LEU A 376 25.85 2.49 7.77
C LEU A 376 26.55 1.93 9.06
N ALA A 377 26.05 2.29 10.24
CA ALA A 377 26.43 1.58 11.45
C ALA A 377 25.82 0.18 11.40
N LEU A 378 26.67 -0.80 11.15
CA LEU A 378 26.31 -2.23 11.09
C LEU A 378 25.91 -2.81 12.46
N SER A 379 25.76 -1.97 13.50
CA SER A 379 25.83 -2.42 14.90
C SER A 379 24.57 -3.05 15.47
N ASP A 380 23.38 -2.89 14.84
CA ASP A 380 22.14 -3.32 15.47
C ASP A 380 21.27 -4.17 14.54
N TRP A 381 21.81 -5.32 14.12
CA TRP A 381 21.02 -6.31 13.41
C TRP A 381 20.16 -7.14 14.37
N GLU A 382 18.92 -7.37 13.98
CA GLU A 382 17.97 -8.29 14.61
C GLU A 382 17.82 -9.51 13.69
N LEU A 383 17.89 -10.73 14.23
CA LEU A 383 17.69 -11.97 13.47
C LEU A 383 16.47 -12.72 13.99
N TYR A 384 15.63 -13.20 13.07
CA TYR A 384 14.40 -13.92 13.39
C TYR A 384 14.27 -15.21 12.59
N ASP A 385 13.74 -16.27 13.22
CA ASP A 385 13.28 -17.49 12.57
C ASP A 385 11.81 -17.30 12.16
N MET A 386 11.55 -17.06 10.89
CA MET A 386 10.22 -16.70 10.37
C MET A 386 9.23 -17.88 10.34
N GLU A 387 9.69 -19.11 10.57
CA GLU A 387 8.81 -20.26 10.72
C GLU A 387 8.24 -20.36 12.14
N GLU A 388 9.06 -20.02 13.13
CA GLU A 388 8.69 -20.08 14.54
C GLU A 388 8.17 -18.75 15.09
N ASP A 389 8.76 -17.63 14.67
CA ASP A 389 8.49 -16.28 15.17
C ASP A 389 8.31 -15.27 14.02
N ARG A 390 7.27 -15.43 13.21
CA ARG A 390 6.98 -14.46 12.15
C ARG A 390 6.54 -13.10 12.67
N THR A 391 6.19 -13.00 13.94
CA THR A 391 5.84 -11.73 14.59
C THR A 391 7.06 -10.94 15.10
N GLU A 392 8.26 -11.49 14.91
CA GLU A 392 9.53 -10.80 15.19
C GLU A 392 9.65 -10.34 16.65
N THR A 393 9.32 -11.23 17.60
CA THR A 393 9.30 -10.95 19.04
C THR A 393 10.57 -11.44 19.76
N GLN A 394 11.32 -12.38 19.15
CA GLN A 394 12.48 -13.03 19.76
C GLN A 394 13.72 -12.82 18.89
N ASN A 395 14.46 -11.74 19.15
CA ASN A 395 15.73 -11.50 18.46
C ASN A 395 16.80 -12.51 18.90
N ILE A 396 17.24 -13.37 17.99
CA ILE A 396 18.23 -14.42 18.22
C ILE A 396 19.62 -14.09 17.63
N ALA A 397 19.88 -12.86 17.21
CA ALA A 397 21.13 -12.45 16.58
C ALA A 397 22.36 -12.80 17.44
N ALA A 398 22.29 -12.62 18.77
CA ALA A 398 23.39 -12.88 19.68
C ALA A 398 23.82 -14.36 19.73
N THR A 399 22.92 -15.28 19.41
CA THR A 399 23.19 -16.73 19.41
C THR A 399 23.60 -17.26 18.03
N HIS A 400 23.55 -16.43 16.98
CA HIS A 400 23.85 -16.81 15.59
C HIS A 400 24.75 -15.77 14.87
N PRO A 401 25.92 -15.40 15.47
CA PRO A 401 26.74 -14.30 14.94
C PRO A 401 27.26 -14.55 13.51
N ASP A 402 27.62 -15.79 13.19
CA ASP A 402 28.11 -16.15 11.85
C ASP A 402 27.03 -15.99 10.78
N LEU A 403 25.79 -16.38 11.08
CA LEU A 403 24.64 -16.21 10.17
C LEU A 403 24.30 -14.73 10.00
N VAL A 404 24.36 -13.93 11.07
CA VAL A 404 24.19 -12.47 11.00
C VAL A 404 25.23 -11.86 10.07
N SER A 405 26.52 -12.23 10.21
CA SER A 405 27.58 -11.72 9.34
C SER A 405 27.35 -12.11 7.89
N GLN A 406 27.04 -13.38 7.62
CA GLN A 406 26.76 -13.88 6.26
C GLN A 406 25.63 -13.09 5.60
N MET A 407 24.49 -12.95 6.28
CA MET A 407 23.31 -12.28 5.73
C MET A 407 23.52 -10.77 5.57
N ALA A 408 24.29 -10.13 6.48
CA ALA A 408 24.67 -8.73 6.35
C ALA A 408 25.55 -8.48 5.11
N ASP A 409 26.50 -9.38 4.85
CA ASP A 409 27.36 -9.34 3.66
C ASP A 409 26.54 -9.54 2.37
N MET A 410 25.56 -10.44 2.37
CA MET A 410 24.63 -10.63 1.25
C MET A 410 23.84 -9.35 0.97
N TRP A 411 23.29 -8.70 2.00
CA TRP A 411 22.60 -7.44 1.86
C TRP A 411 23.50 -6.35 1.28
N LEU A 412 24.73 -6.24 1.80
CA LEU A 412 25.70 -5.25 1.31
C LEU A 412 26.10 -5.49 -0.15
N ALA A 413 26.29 -6.74 -0.55
CA ALA A 413 26.58 -7.10 -1.95
C ALA A 413 25.44 -6.72 -2.87
N TRP A 414 24.18 -7.02 -2.48
CA TRP A 414 22.99 -6.61 -3.19
C TRP A 414 22.87 -5.08 -3.28
N GLY A 415 23.07 -4.37 -2.16
CA GLY A 415 22.99 -2.91 -2.12
C GLY A 415 24.01 -2.21 -3.02
N LYS A 416 25.24 -2.77 -3.11
CA LYS A 416 26.25 -2.26 -4.07
C LYS A 416 25.86 -2.50 -5.52
N ARG A 417 25.37 -3.70 -5.83
CA ARG A 417 24.95 -4.07 -7.19
C ARG A 417 23.77 -3.24 -7.69
N THR A 418 22.84 -2.93 -6.81
CA THR A 418 21.62 -2.14 -7.15
C THR A 418 21.82 -0.62 -7.05
N GLY A 419 23.01 -0.16 -6.64
CA GLY A 419 23.32 1.26 -6.52
C GLY A 419 22.72 1.95 -5.28
N ILE A 420 22.24 1.17 -4.29
CA ILE A 420 21.78 1.69 -3.01
C ILE A 420 22.95 2.09 -2.12
N VAL A 421 24.10 1.41 -2.28
CA VAL A 421 25.34 1.67 -1.53
C VAL A 421 26.47 2.00 -2.50
N PRO A 422 27.17 3.16 -2.39
CA PRO A 422 26.85 4.26 -1.48
C PRO A 422 25.49 4.90 -1.80
N ARG A 423 24.83 5.44 -0.79
CA ARG A 423 23.51 6.08 -0.98
C ARG A 423 23.60 7.22 -1.99
N PRO A 424 22.79 7.24 -3.05
CA PRO A 424 22.79 8.35 -4.01
C PRO A 424 22.49 9.67 -3.29
N PRO A 425 23.12 10.79 -3.68
CA PRO A 425 22.73 12.09 -3.18
C PRO A 425 21.27 12.38 -3.54
N ARG A 426 20.54 12.97 -2.62
CA ARG A 426 19.13 13.37 -2.80
C ARG A 426 19.00 14.60 -3.68
#